data_e6a5a0b0ed52a4013ce8070dd804dc2d
#
_entry.id   e6a5a0b0ed52a4013ce8070dd804dc2d
#
_cell.length_a   1.000
_cell.length_b   1.000
_cell.length_c   1.000
_cell.angle_alpha   90.00
_cell.angle_beta   90.00
_cell.angle_gamma   90.00
#
_symmetry.space_group_name_H-M   'P 1'
#
loop_
_entity.id
_entity.type
_entity.pdbx_description
1 polymer ?
#
loop_
_entity_poly.entity_id
_entity_poly.type
_entity_poly.pdbx_seq_one_letter_code
_entity_poly.pdbx_strand_id
1 'polypeptide(L)'
;MKRSPKGRLELTWMGKDSALIPVEDGKYDYAWVDPSDPRALEVKSIEVVEQVGEVDGPTGANENLLIVGDSGDALRSLGTIPEYADKYLGQVKLVYIDPPFNTEQTFEHYADQLEHSIWLTMMRDRIRDIKPLLAEEASIWVHLDDAEVHRMRLLL
;
A
#
# COMPACT_ATOMS: atom_id res chain seq x y z
N MET A 1 -3.61 39.01 -2.31
CA MET A 1 -4.56 38.28 -3.19
C MET A 1 -3.94 36.95 -3.58
N LYS A 2 -4.43 35.81 -3.07
CA LYS A 2 -4.01 34.47 -3.53
C LYS A 2 -4.61 34.26 -4.93
N ARG A 3 -3.76 34.13 -5.95
CA ARG A 3 -4.21 33.76 -7.30
C ARG A 3 -4.82 32.36 -7.24
N SER A 4 -6.09 32.21 -7.55
CA SER A 4 -6.68 30.89 -7.84
C SER A 4 -5.91 30.26 -9.00
N PRO A 5 -5.42 29.02 -8.87
CA PRO A 5 -4.78 28.35 -9.99
C PRO A 5 -5.79 28.19 -11.11
N LYS A 6 -5.52 28.82 -12.25
CA LYS A 6 -6.29 28.64 -13.47
C LYS A 6 -5.80 27.36 -14.14
N GLY A 7 -6.69 26.40 -14.32
CA GLY A 7 -6.41 25.15 -15.03
C GLY A 7 -5.65 24.11 -14.17
N ARG A 8 -6.38 23.33 -13.39
CA ARG A 8 -5.85 22.16 -12.68
C ARG A 8 -6.19 20.92 -13.49
N LEU A 9 -5.15 20.13 -13.81
CA LEU A 9 -5.36 18.77 -14.29
C LEU A 9 -5.68 17.89 -13.09
N GLU A 10 -6.68 17.06 -13.23
CA GLU A 10 -7.07 16.09 -12.22
C GLU A 10 -7.18 14.71 -12.86
N LEU A 11 -6.50 13.74 -12.26
CA LEU A 11 -6.71 12.34 -12.57
C LEU A 11 -7.97 11.86 -11.84
N THR A 12 -8.95 11.38 -12.59
CA THR A 12 -10.18 10.83 -12.03
C THR A 12 -10.43 9.44 -12.58
N TRP A 13 -11.05 8.59 -11.79
CA TRP A 13 -11.50 7.23 -12.15
C TRP A 13 -12.73 6.85 -11.34
N MET A 14 -13.42 5.78 -11.75
CA MET A 14 -14.59 5.28 -11.04
C MET A 14 -14.18 4.79 -9.64
N GLY A 15 -14.91 5.23 -8.60
CA GLY A 15 -14.59 4.86 -7.21
C GLY A 15 -13.38 5.58 -6.61
N LYS A 16 -12.89 6.67 -7.23
CA LYS A 16 -11.74 7.45 -6.71
C LYS A 16 -11.91 7.88 -5.24
N ASP A 17 -13.11 8.20 -4.82
CA ASP A 17 -13.41 8.66 -3.47
C ASP A 17 -13.93 7.53 -2.55
N SER A 18 -13.95 6.29 -3.04
CA SER A 18 -14.32 5.10 -2.29
C SER A 18 -13.08 4.38 -1.74
N ALA A 19 -13.28 3.49 -0.78
CA ALA A 19 -12.28 2.54 -0.33
C ALA A 19 -12.54 1.16 -0.94
N LEU A 20 -11.52 0.31 -0.95
CA LEU A 20 -11.60 -1.08 -1.36
C LEU A 20 -11.44 -1.98 -0.14
N ILE A 21 -12.28 -3.01 -0.05
CA ILE A 21 -12.09 -4.11 0.89
C ILE A 21 -12.02 -5.42 0.10
N PRO A 22 -11.14 -6.37 0.51
CA PRO A 22 -11.12 -7.69 -0.10
C PRO A 22 -12.45 -8.42 0.20
N VAL A 23 -12.98 -9.11 -0.82
CA VAL A 23 -14.22 -9.90 -0.68
C VAL A 23 -13.90 -11.31 -0.20
N GLU A 24 -12.78 -11.86 -0.66
CA GLU A 24 -12.31 -13.19 -0.31
C GLU A 24 -10.79 -13.17 -0.04
N ASP A 25 -10.38 -13.80 1.06
CA ASP A 25 -8.96 -13.85 1.42
C ASP A 25 -8.13 -14.53 0.33
N GLY A 26 -7.00 -13.88 -0.01
CA GLY A 26 -6.03 -14.41 -0.96
C GLY A 26 -6.40 -14.25 -2.44
N LYS A 27 -7.47 -13.53 -2.76
CA LYS A 27 -7.83 -13.18 -4.13
C LYS A 27 -7.86 -11.66 -4.33
N TYR A 28 -7.55 -11.22 -5.55
CA TYR A 28 -7.69 -9.81 -5.98
C TYR A 28 -9.16 -9.51 -6.34
N ASP A 29 -10.09 -9.89 -5.46
CA ASP A 29 -11.51 -9.54 -5.58
C ASP A 29 -11.86 -8.51 -4.51
N TYR A 30 -12.36 -7.36 -4.95
CA TYR A 30 -12.58 -6.20 -4.10
C TYR A 30 -14.01 -5.68 -4.24
N ALA A 31 -14.55 -5.20 -3.12
CA ALA A 31 -15.80 -4.45 -3.09
C ALA A 31 -15.54 -2.98 -2.76
N TRP A 32 -16.28 -2.10 -3.43
CA TRP A 32 -16.30 -0.67 -3.14
C TRP A 32 -17.11 -0.40 -1.87
N VAL A 33 -16.54 0.36 -0.96
CA VAL A 33 -17.21 0.80 0.25
C VAL A 33 -16.96 2.29 0.49
N ASP A 34 -17.78 2.88 1.37
CA ASP A 34 -17.52 4.23 1.86
C ASP A 34 -16.20 4.25 2.66
N PRO A 35 -15.35 5.28 2.52
CA PRO A 35 -14.10 5.38 3.28
C PRO A 35 -14.27 5.36 4.81
N SER A 36 -15.46 5.67 5.32
CA SER A 36 -15.81 5.58 6.74
C SER A 36 -16.33 4.20 7.17
N ASP A 37 -16.43 3.24 6.25
CA ASP A 37 -16.82 1.88 6.58
C ASP A 37 -15.81 1.29 7.60
N PRO A 38 -16.26 0.75 8.75
CA PRO A 38 -15.37 0.19 9.76
C PRO A 38 -14.40 -0.87 9.21
N ARG A 39 -14.81 -1.63 8.20
CA ARG A 39 -13.96 -2.65 7.57
C ARG A 39 -12.79 -2.03 6.79
N ALA A 40 -12.99 -0.84 6.19
CA ALA A 40 -11.95 -0.12 5.50
C ALA A 40 -10.95 0.57 6.46
N LEU A 41 -11.35 0.79 7.70
CA LEU A 41 -10.54 1.43 8.75
C LEU A 41 -9.91 0.43 9.71
N GLU A 42 -10.22 -0.85 9.57
CA GLU A 42 -9.72 -1.90 10.47
C GLU A 42 -8.19 -1.98 10.40
N VAL A 43 -7.57 -2.06 11.58
CA VAL A 43 -6.13 -2.32 11.73
C VAL A 43 -5.96 -3.76 12.17
N LYS A 44 -5.27 -4.55 11.35
CA LYS A 44 -5.00 -5.97 11.65
C LYS A 44 -3.83 -6.09 12.62
N SER A 45 -3.91 -7.05 13.54
CA SER A 45 -2.79 -7.41 14.39
C SER A 45 -1.70 -8.13 13.58
N ILE A 46 -0.44 -7.88 13.94
CA ILE A 46 0.69 -8.65 13.42
C ILE A 46 1.03 -9.72 14.47
N GLU A 47 0.99 -10.99 14.06
CA GLU A 47 1.35 -12.12 14.91
C GLU A 47 2.74 -12.62 14.54
N VAL A 48 3.61 -12.77 15.54
CA VAL A 48 4.94 -13.33 15.33
C VAL A 48 4.80 -14.85 15.34
N VAL A 49 4.97 -15.46 14.16
CA VAL A 49 4.84 -16.93 13.97
C VAL A 49 6.18 -17.64 14.02
N GLU A 50 7.28 -16.95 13.70
CA GLU A 50 8.62 -17.53 13.71
C GLU A 50 9.67 -16.45 13.96
N GLN A 51 10.75 -16.83 14.62
CA GLN A 51 11.91 -15.99 14.86
C GLN A 51 13.17 -16.78 14.55
N VAL A 52 14.05 -16.21 13.71
CA VAL A 52 15.30 -16.85 13.28
C VAL A 52 16.48 -15.98 13.72
N GLY A 53 17.42 -16.58 14.44
CA GLY A 53 18.62 -15.90 14.94
C GLY A 53 18.46 -15.32 16.35
N GLU A 54 19.48 -14.59 16.80
CA GLU A 54 19.47 -13.87 18.07
C GLU A 54 18.83 -12.49 17.86
N VAL A 55 17.86 -12.17 18.71
CA VAL A 55 17.19 -10.85 18.70
C VAL A 55 17.81 -10.01 19.80
N ASP A 56 18.51 -8.95 19.42
CA ASP A 56 19.16 -8.03 20.34
C ASP A 56 18.15 -7.10 21.03
N GLY A 57 17.56 -7.59 22.11
CA GLY A 57 16.76 -6.78 23.03
C GLY A 57 15.32 -6.50 22.59
N PRO A 58 14.52 -5.84 23.43
CA PRO A 58 13.10 -5.63 23.22
C PRO A 58 12.73 -4.67 22.08
N THR A 59 13.70 -4.00 21.48
CA THR A 59 13.47 -3.02 20.40
C THR A 59 14.06 -3.43 19.05
N GLY A 60 14.74 -4.57 18.96
CA GLY A 60 15.23 -5.17 17.70
C GLY A 60 15.73 -4.16 16.66
N ALA A 61 16.64 -3.26 17.05
CA ALA A 61 17.11 -2.20 16.16
C ALA A 61 17.78 -2.71 14.87
N ASN A 62 18.16 -4.00 14.87
CA ASN A 62 18.84 -4.67 13.74
C ASN A 62 18.03 -5.87 13.20
N GLU A 63 16.74 -5.96 13.50
CA GLU A 63 15.89 -7.05 13.04
C GLU A 63 15.38 -6.79 11.64
N ASN A 64 15.39 -7.84 10.81
CA ASN A 64 14.61 -7.88 9.59
C ASN A 64 13.21 -8.40 9.91
N LEU A 65 12.19 -7.81 9.32
CA LEU A 65 10.81 -8.20 9.48
C LEU A 65 10.27 -8.73 8.14
N LEU A 66 9.78 -9.97 8.13
CA LEU A 66 9.03 -10.54 7.02
C LEU A 66 7.56 -10.63 7.42
N ILE A 67 6.70 -9.90 6.73
CA ILE A 67 5.26 -9.94 6.96
C ILE A 67 4.60 -10.66 5.79
N VAL A 68 3.77 -11.65 6.10
CA VAL A 68 2.97 -12.40 5.12
C VAL A 68 1.51 -12.03 5.29
N GLY A 69 0.90 -11.51 4.22
CA GLY A 69 -0.50 -11.06 4.23
C GLY A 69 -0.78 -9.97 3.20
N ASP A 70 -1.94 -9.32 3.29
CA ASP A 70 -2.26 -8.17 2.43
C ASP A 70 -1.34 -6.98 2.75
N SER A 71 -0.75 -6.40 1.72
CA SER A 71 0.22 -5.31 1.88
C SER A 71 -0.39 -4.03 2.46
N GLY A 72 -1.66 -3.75 2.20
CA GLY A 72 -2.35 -2.59 2.79
C GLY A 72 -2.57 -2.78 4.28
N ASP A 73 -3.00 -3.97 4.70
CA ASP A 73 -3.15 -4.29 6.11
C ASP A 73 -1.80 -4.21 6.83
N ALA A 74 -0.74 -4.78 6.23
CA ALA A 74 0.60 -4.71 6.79
C ALA A 74 1.10 -3.26 6.94
N LEU A 75 0.99 -2.44 5.89
CA LEU A 75 1.43 -1.04 5.91
C LEU A 75 0.66 -0.20 6.93
N ARG A 76 -0.66 -0.38 7.00
CA ARG A 76 -1.51 0.30 7.97
C ARG A 76 -1.14 -0.09 9.39
N SER A 77 -0.90 -1.38 9.63
CA SER A 77 -0.49 -1.89 10.94
C SER A 77 0.87 -1.35 11.36
N LEU A 78 1.85 -1.28 10.46
CA LEU A 78 3.16 -0.67 10.71
C LEU A 78 3.07 0.82 11.08
N GLY A 79 2.13 1.54 10.49
CA GLY A 79 1.93 2.97 10.77
C GLY A 79 1.01 3.28 11.95
N THR A 80 0.29 2.28 12.50
CA THR A 80 -0.77 2.52 13.50
C THR A 80 -0.51 1.82 14.82
N ILE A 81 -0.02 0.57 14.81
CA ILE A 81 0.26 -0.18 16.05
C ILE A 81 1.47 0.47 16.73
N PRO A 82 1.36 0.93 17.99
CA PRO A 82 2.41 1.73 18.65
C PRO A 82 3.79 1.11 18.59
N GLU A 83 3.91 -0.19 18.81
CA GLU A 83 5.17 -0.94 18.79
C GLU A 83 5.92 -0.79 17.44
N TYR A 84 5.19 -0.79 16.33
CA TYR A 84 5.75 -0.63 14.98
C TYR A 84 5.81 0.83 14.56
N ALA A 85 4.80 1.61 14.91
CA ALA A 85 4.73 3.03 14.55
C ALA A 85 5.92 3.82 15.11
N ASP A 86 6.30 3.58 16.37
CA ASP A 86 7.46 4.19 17.01
C ASP A 86 8.78 3.86 16.28
N LYS A 87 8.83 2.70 15.62
CA LYS A 87 10.02 2.23 14.90
C LYS A 87 10.07 2.69 13.44
N TYR A 88 8.94 2.78 12.76
CA TYR A 88 8.90 2.95 11.31
C TYR A 88 8.38 4.29 10.82
N LEU A 89 7.58 5.05 11.61
CA LEU A 89 7.09 6.35 11.15
C LEU A 89 8.24 7.32 10.90
N GLY A 90 8.32 7.85 9.68
CA GLY A 90 9.36 8.79 9.27
C GLY A 90 10.78 8.19 9.19
N GLN A 91 10.94 6.87 9.21
CA GLN A 91 12.25 6.21 9.27
C GLN A 91 12.62 5.41 8.01
N VAL A 92 11.64 5.07 7.18
CA VAL A 92 11.86 4.25 5.98
C VAL A 92 12.54 5.09 4.91
N LYS A 93 13.75 4.70 4.51
CA LYS A 93 14.58 5.43 3.53
C LYS A 93 14.38 4.96 2.09
N LEU A 94 13.95 3.73 1.90
CA LEU A 94 13.71 3.15 0.58
C LEU A 94 12.47 2.27 0.64
N VAL A 95 11.58 2.49 -0.31
CA VAL A 95 10.46 1.58 -0.61
C VAL A 95 10.64 1.06 -2.01
N TYR A 96 10.59 -0.25 -2.18
CA TYR A 96 10.53 -0.92 -3.47
C TYR A 96 9.21 -1.69 -3.55
N ILE A 97 8.41 -1.43 -4.57
CA ILE A 97 7.10 -2.06 -4.78
C ILE A 97 7.14 -2.83 -6.09
N ASP A 98 6.70 -4.07 -6.02
CA ASP A 98 6.47 -4.95 -7.17
C ASP A 98 4.97 -5.36 -7.16
N PRO A 99 4.07 -4.46 -7.62
CA PRO A 99 2.63 -4.69 -7.58
C PRO A 99 2.20 -5.56 -8.77
N PRO A 100 0.93 -6.03 -8.80
CA PRO A 100 0.37 -6.62 -10.02
C PRO A 100 0.52 -5.68 -11.21
N PHE A 101 1.07 -6.19 -12.33
CA PHE A 101 1.33 -5.38 -13.52
C PHE A 101 0.08 -5.06 -14.33
N ASN A 102 -1.00 -5.80 -14.09
CA ASN A 102 -2.29 -5.66 -14.76
C ASN A 102 -2.21 -5.89 -16.28
N THR A 103 -1.40 -6.89 -16.68
CA THR A 103 -1.12 -7.21 -18.08
C THR A 103 -2.17 -8.11 -18.74
N GLU A 104 -3.25 -8.43 -18.05
CA GLU A 104 -4.28 -9.40 -18.49
C GLU A 104 -3.75 -10.83 -18.67
N GLN A 105 -2.53 -11.13 -18.23
CA GLN A 105 -1.95 -12.47 -18.28
C GLN A 105 -2.39 -13.26 -17.05
N THR A 106 -2.77 -14.51 -17.28
CA THR A 106 -3.06 -15.45 -16.20
C THR A 106 -1.78 -16.18 -15.82
N PHE A 107 -1.26 -15.95 -14.61
CA PHE A 107 -0.15 -16.70 -14.06
C PHE A 107 -0.67 -17.91 -13.27
N GLU A 108 0.15 -18.97 -13.12
CA GLU A 108 -0.26 -20.22 -12.45
C GLU A 108 -0.79 -20.05 -11.04
N HIS A 109 -0.45 -18.94 -10.37
CA HIS A 109 -0.78 -18.73 -8.96
C HIS A 109 -1.60 -17.46 -8.69
N TYR A 110 -1.79 -16.57 -9.68
CA TYR A 110 -2.64 -15.39 -9.54
C TYR A 110 -3.10 -14.85 -10.90
N ALA A 111 -4.27 -14.21 -10.91
CA ALA A 111 -4.79 -13.51 -12.08
C ALA A 111 -4.30 -12.05 -12.05
N ASP A 112 -3.52 -11.64 -13.04
CA ASP A 112 -3.06 -10.26 -13.22
C ASP A 112 -4.07 -9.46 -14.05
N GLN A 113 -5.34 -9.49 -13.61
CA GLN A 113 -6.46 -8.83 -14.29
C GLN A 113 -7.28 -8.06 -13.27
N LEU A 114 -6.88 -6.83 -13.01
CA LEU A 114 -7.68 -5.89 -12.24
C LEU A 114 -8.26 -4.85 -13.20
N GLU A 115 -9.52 -4.46 -12.98
CA GLU A 115 -10.02 -3.25 -13.62
C GLU A 115 -9.13 -2.07 -13.23
N HIS A 116 -8.78 -1.21 -14.19
CA HIS A 116 -7.89 -0.07 -13.97
C HIS A 116 -8.29 0.81 -12.78
N SER A 117 -9.59 0.99 -12.55
CA SER A 117 -10.10 1.77 -11.42
C SER A 117 -9.83 1.11 -10.07
N ILE A 118 -9.94 -0.22 -9.99
CA ILE A 118 -9.61 -1.02 -8.81
C ILE A 118 -8.11 -0.95 -8.55
N TRP A 119 -7.30 -1.19 -9.59
CA TRP A 119 -5.85 -1.11 -9.50
C TRP A 119 -5.37 0.28 -9.02
N LEU A 120 -5.90 1.36 -9.62
CA LEU A 120 -5.57 2.73 -9.22
C LEU A 120 -5.94 3.02 -7.77
N THR A 121 -7.11 2.55 -7.33
CA THR A 121 -7.55 2.76 -5.94
C THR A 121 -6.70 1.97 -4.97
N MET A 122 -6.40 0.71 -5.29
CA MET A 122 -5.48 -0.13 -4.51
C MET A 122 -4.12 0.56 -4.35
N MET A 123 -3.51 1.00 -5.44
CA MET A 123 -2.20 1.65 -5.41
C MET A 123 -2.23 3.00 -4.68
N ARG A 124 -3.27 3.81 -4.88
CA ARG A 124 -3.48 5.05 -4.12
C ARG A 124 -3.44 4.79 -2.60
N ASP A 125 -4.16 3.78 -2.16
CA ASP A 125 -4.26 3.47 -0.73
C ASP A 125 -2.90 2.97 -0.19
N ARG A 126 -2.18 2.11 -0.94
CA ARG A 126 -0.81 1.69 -0.57
C ARG A 126 0.14 2.88 -0.47
N ILE A 127 0.11 3.82 -1.42
CA ILE A 127 0.93 5.04 -1.37
C ILE A 127 0.56 5.92 -0.17
N ARG A 128 -0.71 6.02 0.16
CA ARG A 128 -1.17 6.76 1.35
C ARG A 128 -0.65 6.15 2.65
N ASP A 129 -0.67 4.83 2.75
CA ASP A 129 -0.19 4.12 3.94
C ASP A 129 1.36 4.11 4.03
N ILE A 130 2.06 4.12 2.90
CA ILE A 130 3.53 4.26 2.83
C ILE A 130 3.99 5.65 3.24
N LYS A 131 3.30 6.70 2.80
CA LYS A 131 3.73 8.10 2.96
C LYS A 131 4.16 8.48 4.38
N PRO A 132 3.40 8.17 5.45
CA PRO A 132 3.80 8.50 6.82
C PRO A 132 5.02 7.72 7.32
N LEU A 133 5.35 6.58 6.71
CA LEU A 133 6.52 5.79 7.06
C LEU A 133 7.82 6.39 6.51
N LEU A 134 7.74 7.18 5.42
CA LEU A 134 8.91 7.68 4.71
C LEU A 134 9.68 8.72 5.52
N ALA A 135 11.01 8.57 5.55
CA ALA A 135 11.93 9.60 5.98
C ALA A 135 11.94 10.79 5.00
N GLU A 136 12.44 11.95 5.43
CA GLU A 136 12.48 13.17 4.60
C GLU A 136 13.25 12.98 3.28
N GLU A 137 14.33 12.19 3.30
CA GLU A 137 15.16 11.89 2.13
C GLU A 137 14.89 10.51 1.53
N ALA A 138 13.65 10.01 1.68
CA ALA A 138 13.31 8.68 1.19
C ALA A 138 13.10 8.63 -0.32
N SER A 139 13.28 7.43 -0.88
CA SER A 139 12.99 7.12 -2.28
C SER A 139 11.94 6.03 -2.40
N ILE A 140 11.06 6.15 -3.40
CA ILE A 140 10.10 5.10 -3.77
C ILE A 140 10.44 4.60 -5.17
N TRP A 141 10.54 3.30 -5.31
CA TRP A 141 10.75 2.60 -6.57
C TRP A 141 9.56 1.68 -6.82
N VAL A 142 8.96 1.77 -7.99
CA VAL A 142 7.83 0.94 -8.39
C VAL A 142 8.19 0.23 -9.68
N HIS A 143 8.25 -1.09 -9.62
CA HIS A 143 8.51 -1.93 -10.78
C HIS A 143 7.18 -2.20 -11.49
N LEU A 144 7.07 -1.81 -12.73
CA LEU A 144 5.89 -1.98 -13.58
C LEU A 144 6.30 -2.15 -15.03
N ASP A 145 5.42 -2.76 -15.81
CA ASP A 145 5.50 -2.74 -17.26
C ASP A 145 4.71 -1.56 -17.87
N ASP A 146 4.52 -1.57 -19.18
CA ASP A 146 3.86 -0.49 -19.91
C ASP A 146 2.35 -0.38 -19.63
N ALA A 147 1.71 -1.41 -19.04
CA ALA A 147 0.25 -1.43 -18.83
C ALA A 147 -0.20 -0.33 -17.86
N GLU A 148 0.50 -0.15 -16.74
CA GLU A 148 0.09 0.77 -15.68
C GLU A 148 1.11 1.85 -15.31
N VAL A 149 2.34 1.80 -15.85
CA VAL A 149 3.43 2.74 -15.48
C VAL A 149 3.03 4.21 -15.65
N HIS A 150 2.32 4.55 -16.70
CA HIS A 150 1.91 5.92 -16.98
C HIS A 150 0.83 6.43 -16.01
N ARG A 151 -0.06 5.56 -15.51
CA ARG A 151 -1.06 5.88 -14.49
C ARG A 151 -0.41 6.01 -13.11
N MET A 152 0.49 5.08 -12.76
CA MET A 152 1.25 5.14 -11.51
C MET A 152 2.06 6.43 -11.37
N ARG A 153 2.68 6.88 -12.46
CA ARG A 153 3.41 8.15 -12.49
C ARG A 153 2.55 9.38 -12.13
N LEU A 154 1.24 9.30 -12.33
CA LEU A 154 0.31 10.37 -11.96
C LEU A 154 -0.18 10.26 -10.52
N LEU A 155 -0.05 9.08 -9.89
CA LEU A 155 -0.35 8.86 -8.48
C LEU A 155 0.78 9.34 -7.57
N LEU A 156 2.03 9.18 -7.99
CA LEU A 156 3.23 9.61 -7.28
C LEU A 156 3.43 11.13 -7.35
#